data_eea3f1c9758574d461956ce5de85af72
#
_entry.id   eea3f1c9758574d461956ce5de85af72
#
_cell.length_a   1.000
_cell.length_b   1.000
_cell.length_c   1.000
_cell.angle_alpha   90.00
_cell.angle_beta   90.00
_cell.angle_gamma   90.00
#
_symmetry.space_group_name_H-M   'P 1'
#
loop_
_entity.id
_entity.type
_entity.pdbx_description
1 polymer ?
#
loop_
_entity_poly.entity_id
_entity_poly.type
_entity_poly.pdbx_seq_one_letter_code
_entity_poly.pdbx_strand_id
1 'polypeptide(L)'
;MSGLGHHAEWLSLIEISGPFLAEPVLKDAFPQGLEGLDSAKKTTVRQAYDEWREALDLDDPDFPKIHCAWVDLILKRILELDENDRGDVLKSTEKLPDTIRCDLPEHGLTLRPDYAVMDGQADSRPLILIAVYGPDVLLAESLKGDGWAANPSERMVELCRATNVRLGLVTNGEQWMLVDAPVGAVTTFASWYARHWGQEPVTLQAFVSLLGIRRFFVDRSEQLPALLDNSLKFQDEVTDALGEQVRRAVEVLIQALDRADVDRNRGLLDGIEPAELYEAGLTVMMRIVFLLSAEERGLLLLGDGRYEANYAVSTLRMQLRSESEEILERRWDAWSRLLSIFRAVYGGVDHEAMRLPALGGSLFDPDRFPFLEGRKKGSRWKIDPAMPLPIDNRTVLYLLDAVQLFQGRTLSYLALDIEQIGYVYEGLLERTVVRTKEPTLDLDATKNAKNPWVSLAELDDAAAKGRRALEE
;
A
#
# COMPACT_ATOMS: atom_id res chain seq x y z
N MET A 1 -2.10 23.02 15.50
CA MET A 1 -1.14 22.10 14.84
C MET A 1 -1.03 20.87 15.74
N SER A 2 -1.86 19.87 15.47
CA SER A 2 -1.87 18.59 16.21
C SER A 2 -0.67 17.78 15.73
N GLY A 3 0.20 17.38 16.66
CA GLY A 3 1.43 16.66 16.38
C GLY A 3 1.15 15.34 15.64
N LEU A 4 1.53 15.29 14.38
CA LEU A 4 1.88 14.06 13.71
C LEU A 4 2.92 13.38 14.62
N GLY A 5 2.71 12.10 14.97
CA GLY A 5 3.64 11.37 15.83
C GLY A 5 5.04 11.42 15.22
N HIS A 6 6.07 11.50 16.04
CA HIS A 6 7.49 11.62 15.62
C HIS A 6 7.92 10.60 14.55
N HIS A 7 7.22 9.47 14.41
CA HIS A 7 7.52 8.44 13.42
C HIS A 7 6.73 8.58 12.11
N ALA A 8 5.57 9.27 12.13
CA ALA A 8 4.75 9.46 10.93
C ALA A 8 5.47 10.31 9.86
N GLU A 9 6.30 11.27 10.28
CA GLU A 9 7.04 12.15 9.39
C GLU A 9 8.01 11.38 8.49
N TRP A 10 8.95 10.64 9.08
CA TRP A 10 9.95 9.93 8.29
C TRP A 10 9.37 8.74 7.51
N LEU A 11 8.31 8.07 8.04
CA LEU A 11 7.63 7.00 7.32
C LEU A 11 6.95 7.51 6.04
N SER A 12 6.50 8.76 6.00
CA SER A 12 5.93 9.36 4.80
C SER A 12 6.96 9.77 3.74
N LEU A 13 8.25 9.82 4.11
CA LEU A 13 9.36 10.24 3.26
C LEU A 13 10.12 9.05 2.64
N ILE A 14 9.83 7.83 3.06
CA ILE A 14 10.39 6.60 2.50
C ILE A 14 9.35 5.86 1.67
N GLU A 15 9.82 5.08 0.72
CA GLU A 15 8.98 4.23 -0.11
C GLU A 15 8.79 2.87 0.56
N ILE A 16 7.54 2.45 0.80
CA ILE A 16 7.22 1.20 1.46
C ILE A 16 6.28 0.40 0.56
N SER A 17 6.61 -0.88 0.36
CA SER A 17 5.77 -1.87 -0.29
C SER A 17 5.69 -3.10 0.60
N GLY A 18 4.48 -3.49 0.96
CA GLY A 18 4.25 -4.55 1.95
C GLY A 18 4.06 -4.04 3.39
N PRO A 19 3.73 -4.94 4.31
CA PRO A 19 3.55 -4.61 5.71
C PRO A 19 4.87 -4.22 6.35
N PHE A 20 5.00 -2.97 6.76
CA PHE A 20 6.19 -2.44 7.41
C PHE A 20 5.91 -2.11 8.88
N LEU A 21 6.82 -1.38 9.50
CA LEU A 21 6.76 -1.02 10.91
C LEU A 21 5.53 -0.16 11.23
N ALA A 22 4.69 -0.63 12.13
CA ALA A 22 3.53 0.09 12.63
C ALA A 22 3.94 1.16 13.65
N GLU A 23 3.24 2.31 13.62
CA GLU A 23 3.54 3.42 14.53
C GLU A 23 3.51 3.04 16.03
N PRO A 24 2.59 2.20 16.52
CA PRO A 24 2.62 1.72 17.90
C PRO A 24 3.92 1.00 18.26
N VAL A 25 4.37 0.08 17.38
CA VAL A 25 5.63 -0.66 17.58
C VAL A 25 6.84 0.28 17.57
N LEU A 26 6.83 1.28 16.71
CA LEU A 26 7.89 2.30 16.68
C LEU A 26 7.89 3.17 17.92
N LYS A 27 6.72 3.52 18.47
CA LYS A 27 6.63 4.27 19.74
C LYS A 27 7.18 3.48 20.91
N ASP A 28 6.95 2.17 20.93
CA ASP A 28 7.49 1.30 21.99
C ASP A 28 9.01 1.08 21.83
N ALA A 29 9.50 0.89 20.59
CA ALA A 29 10.92 0.69 20.31
C ALA A 29 11.75 2.00 20.42
N PHE A 30 11.13 3.14 20.14
CA PHE A 30 11.76 4.46 20.15
C PHE A 30 10.88 5.49 20.88
N PRO A 31 10.68 5.34 22.18
CA PRO A 31 9.73 6.18 22.95
C PRO A 31 10.10 7.67 22.96
N GLN A 32 11.37 8.01 22.72
CA GLN A 32 11.89 9.37 22.64
C GLN A 32 12.14 9.83 21.18
N GLY A 33 11.69 9.05 20.19
CA GLY A 33 12.01 9.25 18.77
C GLY A 33 13.26 8.53 18.35
N LEU A 34 13.63 8.68 17.07
CA LEU A 34 14.81 8.07 16.47
C LEU A 34 16.11 8.53 17.15
N GLU A 35 17.13 7.68 17.16
CA GLU A 35 18.45 8.03 17.70
C GLU A 35 19.05 9.24 16.96
N GLY A 36 19.56 10.19 17.71
CA GLY A 36 20.20 11.38 17.15
C GLY A 36 21.49 11.03 16.43
N LEU A 37 21.64 11.46 15.19
CA LEU A 37 22.90 11.37 14.45
C LEU A 37 23.83 12.54 14.80
N ASP A 38 25.10 12.22 15.03
CA ASP A 38 26.16 13.21 15.20
C ASP A 38 26.26 14.12 13.96
N SER A 39 26.46 15.41 14.20
CA SER A 39 26.58 16.40 13.14
C SER A 39 27.79 16.14 12.22
N ALA A 40 28.87 15.54 12.74
CA ALA A 40 30.02 15.12 11.93
C ALA A 40 29.62 14.02 10.93
N LYS A 41 28.87 13.00 11.36
CA LYS A 41 28.36 11.95 10.46
C LYS A 41 27.46 12.52 9.37
N LYS A 42 26.55 13.43 9.70
CA LYS A 42 25.67 14.10 8.72
C LYS A 42 26.48 14.87 7.66
N THR A 43 27.49 15.59 8.11
CA THR A 43 28.36 16.35 7.20
C THR A 43 29.17 15.41 6.30
N THR A 44 29.73 14.32 6.83
CA THR A 44 30.48 13.33 6.08
C THR A 44 29.61 12.65 5.02
N VAL A 45 28.39 12.24 5.37
CA VAL A 45 27.46 11.63 4.40
C VAL A 45 27.14 12.58 3.26
N ARG A 46 26.85 13.85 3.59
CA ARG A 46 26.54 14.86 2.57
C ARG A 46 27.70 15.08 1.62
N GLN A 47 28.92 15.30 2.15
CA GLN A 47 30.12 15.54 1.33
C GLN A 47 30.44 14.34 0.44
N ALA A 48 30.38 13.12 0.98
CA ALA A 48 30.64 11.93 0.20
C ALA A 48 29.57 11.65 -0.87
N TYR A 49 28.30 11.98 -0.58
CA TYR A 49 27.23 11.87 -1.56
C TYR A 49 27.41 12.90 -2.69
N ASP A 50 27.75 14.14 -2.35
CA ASP A 50 27.99 15.19 -3.34
C ASP A 50 29.15 14.79 -4.27
N GLU A 51 30.27 14.26 -3.72
CA GLU A 51 31.40 13.72 -4.49
C GLU A 51 31.03 12.55 -5.39
N TRP A 52 30.26 11.57 -4.83
CA TRP A 52 29.77 10.43 -5.59
C TRP A 52 28.86 10.86 -6.74
N ARG A 53 27.99 11.84 -6.50
CA ARG A 53 27.05 12.35 -7.51
C ARG A 53 27.78 13.12 -8.60
N GLU A 54 28.72 13.97 -8.22
CA GLU A 54 29.54 14.72 -9.17
C GLU A 54 30.38 13.78 -10.09
N ALA A 55 30.97 12.74 -9.52
CA ALA A 55 31.72 11.74 -10.28
C ALA A 55 30.82 10.95 -11.26
N LEU A 56 29.58 10.65 -10.86
CA LEU A 56 28.59 10.01 -11.73
C LEU A 56 28.19 10.94 -12.89
N ASP A 57 27.89 12.21 -12.61
CA ASP A 57 27.42 13.18 -13.59
C ASP A 57 28.51 13.56 -14.59
N LEU A 58 29.78 13.42 -14.20
CA LEU A 58 30.96 13.71 -15.06
C LEU A 58 31.51 12.47 -15.78
N ASP A 59 30.89 11.29 -15.64
CA ASP A 59 31.41 10.01 -16.17
C ASP A 59 32.89 9.78 -15.77
N ASP A 60 33.23 10.01 -14.49
CA ASP A 60 34.62 9.91 -14.00
C ASP A 60 35.16 8.49 -14.22
N PRO A 61 36.38 8.33 -14.83
CA PRO A 61 36.97 7.01 -15.02
C PRO A 61 37.23 6.22 -13.75
N ASP A 62 37.37 6.88 -12.59
CA ASP A 62 37.55 6.26 -11.29
C ASP A 62 36.18 6.02 -10.56
N PHE A 63 35.08 6.32 -11.22
CA PHE A 63 33.73 6.16 -10.64
C PHE A 63 33.52 4.79 -9.98
N PRO A 64 33.92 3.63 -10.53
CA PRO A 64 33.73 2.33 -9.84
C PRO A 64 34.39 2.29 -8.46
N LYS A 65 35.54 2.96 -8.27
CA LYS A 65 36.20 3.02 -6.95
C LYS A 65 35.45 3.97 -6.01
N ILE A 66 34.99 5.11 -6.54
CA ILE A 66 34.20 6.08 -5.78
C ILE A 66 32.88 5.46 -5.33
N HIS A 67 32.23 4.68 -6.20
CA HIS A 67 31.02 3.96 -5.87
C HIS A 67 31.23 2.95 -4.74
N CYS A 68 32.28 2.12 -4.83
CA CYS A 68 32.64 1.20 -3.74
C CYS A 68 32.96 1.94 -2.44
N ALA A 69 33.71 3.05 -2.51
CA ALA A 69 34.06 3.86 -1.34
C ALA A 69 32.82 4.49 -0.68
N TRP A 70 31.87 4.95 -1.48
CA TRP A 70 30.58 5.46 -1.00
C TRP A 70 29.79 4.39 -0.26
N VAL A 71 29.60 3.21 -0.86
CA VAL A 71 28.89 2.09 -0.23
C VAL A 71 29.61 1.65 1.05
N ASP A 72 30.93 1.51 1.02
CA ASP A 72 31.74 1.16 2.18
C ASP A 72 31.63 2.19 3.30
N LEU A 73 31.61 3.48 3.00
CA LEU A 73 31.39 4.54 3.97
C LEU A 73 30.06 4.36 4.70
N ILE A 74 28.99 4.13 3.97
CA ILE A 74 27.66 3.94 4.56
C ILE A 74 27.64 2.67 5.42
N LEU A 75 28.07 1.53 4.90
CA LEU A 75 28.04 0.27 5.64
C LEU A 75 28.96 0.27 6.85
N LYS A 76 30.23 0.67 6.67
CA LYS A 76 31.25 0.52 7.70
C LYS A 76 31.21 1.63 8.75
N ARG A 77 30.99 2.90 8.35
CA ARG A 77 31.13 4.06 9.24
C ARG A 77 29.79 4.63 9.69
N ILE A 78 28.80 4.68 8.82
CA ILE A 78 27.51 5.29 9.15
C ILE A 78 26.61 4.29 9.89
N LEU A 79 26.51 3.07 9.36
CA LEU A 79 25.81 1.96 10.04
C LEU A 79 26.69 1.26 11.11
N GLU A 80 27.97 1.64 11.22
CA GLU A 80 28.94 1.11 12.20
C GLU A 80 29.18 -0.41 12.09
N LEU A 81 28.90 -1.03 10.95
CA LEU A 81 28.98 -2.47 10.79
C LEU A 81 30.43 -3.01 10.77
N ASP A 82 31.42 -2.15 10.51
CA ASP A 82 32.86 -2.48 10.55
C ASP A 82 33.73 -1.23 10.73
N GLU A 83 33.58 -0.51 11.86
CA GLU A 83 34.31 0.74 12.11
C GLU A 83 35.83 0.59 12.13
N ASN A 84 36.33 -0.58 12.48
CA ASN A 84 37.75 -0.85 12.67
C ASN A 84 38.39 -1.61 11.49
N ASP A 85 37.67 -1.83 10.40
CA ASP A 85 38.08 -2.60 9.21
C ASP A 85 38.60 -4.02 9.54
N ARG A 86 38.09 -4.62 10.61
CA ARG A 86 38.49 -5.98 11.04
C ARG A 86 37.75 -7.06 10.28
N GLY A 87 36.55 -6.77 9.76
CA GLY A 87 35.70 -7.74 9.10
C GLY A 87 35.13 -8.79 10.04
N ASP A 88 34.97 -8.45 11.33
CA ASP A 88 34.47 -9.40 12.34
C ASP A 88 32.96 -9.61 12.17
N VAL A 89 32.24 -8.54 11.89
CA VAL A 89 30.78 -8.50 11.78
C VAL A 89 30.36 -8.40 10.31
N LEU A 90 30.85 -7.41 9.57
CA LEU A 90 30.59 -7.26 8.14
C LEU A 90 31.62 -8.05 7.34
N LYS A 91 31.17 -9.08 6.63
CA LYS A 91 32.03 -9.91 5.77
C LYS A 91 31.70 -9.70 4.30
N SER A 92 32.75 -9.50 3.48
CA SER A 92 32.62 -9.49 2.03
C SER A 92 32.44 -10.90 1.48
N THR A 93 31.92 -11.02 0.26
CA THR A 93 31.62 -12.31 -0.40
C THR A 93 32.82 -13.30 -0.37
N GLU A 94 34.07 -12.80 -0.45
CA GLU A 94 35.28 -13.62 -0.40
C GLU A 94 35.49 -14.31 0.95
N LYS A 95 34.98 -13.73 2.03
CA LYS A 95 35.11 -14.21 3.40
C LYS A 95 33.87 -14.98 3.89
N LEU A 96 32.81 -15.02 3.04
CA LEU A 96 31.58 -15.73 3.38
C LEU A 96 31.67 -17.23 3.09
N PRO A 97 31.01 -18.07 3.90
CA PRO A 97 30.89 -19.49 3.62
C PRO A 97 30.24 -19.75 2.26
N ASP A 98 30.69 -20.80 1.56
CA ASP A 98 30.10 -21.20 0.27
C ASP A 98 28.61 -21.59 0.35
N THR A 99 28.10 -21.85 1.53
CA THR A 99 26.69 -22.15 1.79
C THR A 99 25.79 -20.94 1.67
N ILE A 100 26.34 -19.72 1.73
CA ILE A 100 25.56 -18.46 1.59
C ILE A 100 25.46 -18.13 0.10
N ARG A 101 24.62 -18.90 -0.60
CA ARG A 101 24.31 -18.72 -2.04
C ARG A 101 22.97 -19.33 -2.38
N CYS A 102 22.42 -18.91 -3.50
CA CYS A 102 21.24 -19.52 -4.13
C CYS A 102 21.63 -19.98 -5.55
N ASP A 103 21.62 -21.29 -5.77
CA ASP A 103 21.83 -21.85 -7.10
C ASP A 103 20.48 -21.96 -7.82
N LEU A 104 20.39 -21.38 -9.02
CA LEU A 104 19.20 -21.36 -9.88
C LEU A 104 19.52 -22.12 -11.18
N PRO A 105 19.47 -23.48 -11.17
CA PRO A 105 19.88 -24.29 -12.32
C PRO A 105 19.05 -24.03 -13.58
N GLU A 106 17.77 -23.71 -13.43
CA GLU A 106 16.84 -23.36 -14.52
C GLU A 106 17.25 -22.11 -15.29
N HIS A 107 18.01 -21.22 -14.64
CA HIS A 107 18.55 -19.98 -15.23
C HIS A 107 20.05 -20.03 -15.47
N GLY A 108 20.72 -21.09 -15.00
CA GLY A 108 22.18 -21.20 -15.07
C GLY A 108 22.92 -20.17 -14.22
N LEU A 109 22.29 -19.69 -13.15
CA LEU A 109 22.79 -18.62 -12.29
C LEU A 109 23.05 -19.12 -10.87
N THR A 110 24.03 -18.48 -10.23
CA THR A 110 24.25 -18.58 -8.78
C THR A 110 24.25 -17.17 -8.18
N LEU A 111 23.32 -16.91 -7.29
CA LEU A 111 23.27 -15.67 -6.54
C LEU A 111 24.15 -15.75 -5.30
N ARG A 112 24.95 -14.71 -5.05
CA ARG A 112 25.73 -14.52 -3.83
C ARG A 112 25.59 -13.06 -3.37
N PRO A 113 25.57 -12.80 -2.04
CA PRO A 113 25.61 -11.42 -1.56
C PRO A 113 27.03 -10.85 -1.68
N ASP A 114 27.13 -9.53 -1.87
CA ASP A 114 28.42 -8.82 -1.85
C ASP A 114 28.97 -8.72 -0.42
N TYR A 115 28.05 -8.52 0.56
CA TYR A 115 28.38 -8.53 1.99
C TYR A 115 27.30 -9.24 2.77
N ALA A 116 27.64 -9.66 4.00
CA ALA A 116 26.69 -10.08 5.01
C ALA A 116 27.12 -9.62 6.40
N VAL A 117 26.15 -9.26 7.23
CA VAL A 117 26.35 -8.98 8.64
C VAL A 117 26.18 -10.30 9.39
N MET A 118 27.19 -10.70 10.14
CA MET A 118 27.26 -11.98 10.87
C MET A 118 27.00 -11.76 12.36
N ASP A 119 26.45 -12.77 13.04
CA ASP A 119 26.12 -12.70 14.48
C ASP A 119 27.35 -12.77 15.42
N GLY A 120 28.55 -12.94 14.87
CA GLY A 120 29.79 -12.98 15.64
C GLY A 120 30.01 -14.23 16.53
N GLN A 121 29.12 -15.23 16.45
CA GLN A 121 29.23 -16.48 17.21
C GLN A 121 30.07 -17.53 16.48
N ALA A 122 30.44 -18.63 17.18
CA ALA A 122 31.28 -19.71 16.63
C ALA A 122 30.65 -20.38 15.39
N ASP A 123 29.30 -20.56 15.38
CA ASP A 123 28.49 -21.00 14.24
C ASP A 123 27.81 -19.80 13.56
N SER A 124 28.65 -18.83 13.18
CA SER A 124 28.23 -17.51 12.72
C SER A 124 27.14 -17.57 11.63
N ARG A 125 25.97 -17.04 11.93
CA ARG A 125 24.83 -16.95 11.00
C ARG A 125 24.71 -15.55 10.46
N PRO A 126 24.35 -15.40 9.18
CA PRO A 126 24.07 -14.09 8.64
C PRO A 126 22.75 -13.55 9.23
N LEU A 127 22.78 -12.28 9.63
CA LEU A 127 21.65 -11.53 10.14
C LEU A 127 20.96 -10.73 9.02
N ILE A 128 21.76 -10.23 8.07
CA ILE A 128 21.29 -9.54 6.86
C ILE A 128 22.26 -9.81 5.72
N LEU A 129 21.72 -9.99 4.51
CA LEU A 129 22.49 -10.11 3.26
C LEU A 129 22.47 -8.79 2.53
N ILE A 130 23.57 -8.42 1.86
CA ILE A 130 23.69 -7.13 1.18
C ILE A 130 24.14 -7.38 -0.27
N ALA A 131 23.40 -6.81 -1.23
CA ALA A 131 23.75 -6.81 -2.65
C ALA A 131 23.92 -5.38 -3.16
N VAL A 132 25.01 -5.15 -3.91
CA VAL A 132 25.38 -3.86 -4.44
C VAL A 132 25.33 -3.89 -5.96
N TYR A 133 24.63 -2.94 -6.57
CA TYR A 133 24.49 -2.80 -8.01
C TYR A 133 25.08 -1.47 -8.48
N GLY A 134 25.36 -1.36 -9.77
CA GLY A 134 25.76 -0.09 -10.38
C GLY A 134 24.64 0.96 -10.32
N PRO A 135 24.98 2.26 -10.43
CA PRO A 135 24.03 3.36 -10.30
C PRO A 135 22.99 3.42 -11.43
N ASP A 136 23.27 2.79 -12.56
CA ASP A 136 22.39 2.65 -13.73
C ASP A 136 21.31 1.56 -13.55
N VAL A 137 21.42 0.73 -12.51
CA VAL A 137 20.47 -0.34 -12.23
C VAL A 137 19.33 0.20 -11.39
N LEU A 138 18.12 0.16 -11.93
CA LEU A 138 16.89 0.46 -11.18
C LEU A 138 16.47 -0.78 -10.39
N LEU A 139 16.36 -0.66 -9.05
CA LEU A 139 16.14 -1.81 -8.17
C LEU A 139 14.76 -2.47 -8.33
N ALA A 140 13.81 -1.76 -8.93
CA ALA A 140 12.47 -2.26 -9.22
C ALA A 140 12.31 -2.79 -10.66
N GLU A 141 13.32 -2.62 -11.53
CA GLU A 141 13.25 -3.08 -12.92
C GLU A 141 14.00 -4.40 -13.12
N SER A 142 13.44 -5.25 -13.98
CA SER A 142 14.04 -6.55 -14.32
C SER A 142 15.41 -6.37 -15.00
N LEU A 143 16.40 -7.09 -14.51
CA LEU A 143 17.71 -7.15 -15.12
C LEU A 143 17.64 -7.88 -16.46
N LYS A 144 18.40 -7.38 -17.44
CA LYS A 144 18.44 -7.95 -18.79
C LYS A 144 19.80 -8.63 -19.01
N GLY A 145 19.77 -9.80 -19.65
CA GLY A 145 20.99 -10.39 -20.23
C GLY A 145 21.54 -11.64 -19.56
N ASP A 146 21.04 -12.05 -18.41
CA ASP A 146 21.53 -13.23 -17.68
C ASP A 146 20.57 -14.43 -17.65
N GLY A 147 19.50 -14.39 -18.45
CA GLY A 147 18.56 -15.52 -18.58
C GLY A 147 17.46 -15.58 -17.52
N TRP A 148 17.47 -14.66 -16.55
CA TRP A 148 16.42 -14.54 -15.53
C TRP A 148 15.90 -13.10 -15.44
N ALA A 149 14.69 -12.88 -15.92
CA ALA A 149 14.06 -11.56 -15.95
C ALA A 149 13.47 -11.17 -14.58
N ALA A 150 14.31 -11.18 -13.54
CA ALA A 150 13.97 -10.74 -12.20
C ALA A 150 14.70 -9.45 -11.86
N ASN A 151 14.06 -8.58 -11.06
CA ASN A 151 14.69 -7.37 -10.59
C ASN A 151 15.62 -7.63 -9.37
N PRO A 152 16.50 -6.68 -8.99
CA PRO A 152 17.40 -6.83 -7.85
C PRO A 152 16.73 -7.21 -6.54
N SER A 153 15.53 -6.69 -6.26
CA SER A 153 14.80 -7.00 -5.03
C SER A 153 14.27 -8.42 -5.02
N GLU A 154 13.72 -8.91 -6.14
CA GLU A 154 13.28 -10.30 -6.30
C GLU A 154 14.44 -11.30 -6.13
N ARG A 155 15.61 -10.96 -6.69
CA ARG A 155 16.84 -11.76 -6.52
C ARG A 155 17.28 -11.85 -5.06
N MET A 156 17.16 -10.74 -4.32
CA MET A 156 17.44 -10.73 -2.89
C MET A 156 16.44 -11.59 -2.11
N VAL A 157 15.17 -11.56 -2.47
CA VAL A 157 14.13 -12.42 -1.85
C VAL A 157 14.49 -13.90 -2.01
N GLU A 158 14.83 -14.32 -3.23
CA GLU A 158 15.23 -15.73 -3.47
C GLU A 158 16.50 -16.11 -2.71
N LEU A 159 17.49 -15.22 -2.68
CA LEU A 159 18.72 -15.45 -1.91
C LEU A 159 18.44 -15.56 -0.41
N CYS A 160 17.61 -14.68 0.14
CA CYS A 160 17.18 -14.71 1.55
C CYS A 160 16.47 -16.02 1.89
N ARG A 161 15.54 -16.46 1.05
CA ARG A 161 14.78 -17.70 1.25
C ARG A 161 15.66 -18.94 1.15
N ALA A 162 16.55 -19.00 0.13
CA ALA A 162 17.45 -20.12 -0.06
C ALA A 162 18.47 -20.29 1.09
N THR A 163 18.91 -19.18 1.69
CA THR A 163 19.87 -19.16 2.80
C THR A 163 19.21 -19.16 4.18
N ASN A 164 17.89 -19.10 4.25
CA ASN A 164 17.11 -18.96 5.49
C ASN A 164 17.52 -17.71 6.30
N VAL A 165 17.86 -16.63 5.60
CA VAL A 165 18.16 -15.31 6.16
C VAL A 165 16.98 -14.40 5.85
N ARG A 166 16.37 -13.84 6.87
CA ARG A 166 15.12 -13.07 6.70
C ARG A 166 15.34 -11.71 6.04
N LEU A 167 16.44 -11.03 6.36
CA LEU A 167 16.68 -9.66 5.96
C LEU A 167 17.68 -9.56 4.80
N GLY A 168 17.37 -8.71 3.83
CA GLY A 168 18.26 -8.29 2.76
C GLY A 168 18.35 -6.78 2.66
N LEU A 169 19.48 -6.26 2.20
CA LEU A 169 19.67 -4.87 1.82
C LEU A 169 20.18 -4.83 0.38
N VAL A 170 19.48 -4.11 -0.49
CA VAL A 170 19.87 -3.94 -1.89
C VAL A 170 20.14 -2.46 -2.13
N THR A 171 21.25 -2.14 -2.79
CA THR A 171 21.58 -0.75 -3.09
C THR A 171 22.23 -0.59 -4.45
N ASN A 172 22.00 0.56 -5.08
CA ASN A 172 22.73 1.05 -6.25
C ASN A 172 23.54 2.35 -5.93
N GLY A 173 23.70 2.64 -4.64
CA GLY A 173 24.34 3.85 -4.12
C GLY A 173 23.39 5.03 -3.93
N GLU A 174 22.38 5.19 -4.78
CA GLU A 174 21.31 6.19 -4.64
C GLU A 174 20.15 5.67 -3.80
N GLN A 175 19.62 4.51 -4.17
CA GLN A 175 18.53 3.84 -3.48
C GLN A 175 19.06 2.75 -2.55
N TRP A 176 18.57 2.71 -1.33
CA TRP A 176 18.87 1.73 -0.30
C TRP A 176 17.59 1.04 0.11
N MET A 177 17.40 -0.19 -0.33
CA MET A 177 16.16 -0.95 -0.15
C MET A 177 16.37 -2.10 0.83
N LEU A 178 15.72 -2.02 1.98
CA LEU A 178 15.55 -3.14 2.90
C LEU A 178 14.54 -4.11 2.32
N VAL A 179 14.88 -5.40 2.36
CA VAL A 179 14.01 -6.50 1.97
C VAL A 179 13.76 -7.34 3.23
N ASP A 180 12.51 -7.47 3.64
CA ASP A 180 12.08 -8.44 4.64
C ASP A 180 11.38 -9.60 3.92
N ALA A 181 12.02 -10.77 3.91
CA ALA A 181 11.57 -11.96 3.18
C ALA A 181 11.33 -13.15 4.12
N PRO A 182 10.33 -13.08 5.01
CA PRO A 182 10.01 -14.20 5.89
C PRO A 182 9.53 -15.40 5.07
N VAL A 183 9.88 -16.60 5.53
CA VAL A 183 9.44 -17.84 4.87
C VAL A 183 7.95 -18.06 5.14
N GLY A 184 7.17 -18.21 4.06
CA GLY A 184 5.75 -18.48 4.15
C GLY A 184 4.86 -17.26 4.49
N ALA A 185 5.42 -16.05 4.44
CA ALA A 185 4.68 -14.80 4.64
C ALA A 185 5.01 -13.77 3.56
N VAL A 186 4.29 -12.65 3.59
CA VAL A 186 4.43 -11.57 2.61
C VAL A 186 5.78 -10.88 2.74
N THR A 187 6.41 -10.62 1.61
CA THR A 187 7.67 -9.88 1.52
C THR A 187 7.41 -8.39 1.64
N THR A 188 8.27 -7.69 2.37
CA THR A 188 8.21 -6.23 2.52
C THR A 188 9.45 -5.59 1.93
N PHE A 189 9.27 -4.43 1.30
CA PHE A 189 10.34 -3.57 0.82
C PHE A 189 10.22 -2.18 1.44
N ALA A 190 11.33 -1.63 1.92
CA ALA A 190 11.38 -0.25 2.40
C ALA A 190 12.63 0.44 1.82
N SER A 191 12.42 1.54 1.09
CA SER A 191 13.49 2.23 0.34
C SER A 191 13.75 3.62 0.86
N TRP A 192 15.01 3.90 1.09
CA TRP A 192 15.57 5.23 1.35
C TRP A 192 16.35 5.71 0.14
N TYR A 193 16.33 7.01 -0.10
CA TYR A 193 17.08 7.65 -1.19
C TYR A 193 18.14 8.58 -0.63
N ALA A 194 19.39 8.39 -1.00
CA ALA A 194 20.53 9.16 -0.49
C ALA A 194 20.40 10.66 -0.78
N ARG A 195 19.79 11.04 -1.92
CA ARG A 195 19.50 12.44 -2.28
C ARG A 195 18.68 13.19 -1.22
N HIS A 196 17.84 12.48 -0.45
CA HIS A 196 17.01 13.11 0.59
C HIS A 196 17.75 13.30 1.92
N TRP A 197 18.85 12.58 2.16
CA TRP A 197 19.54 12.60 3.45
C TRP A 197 20.11 13.96 3.83
N GLY A 198 20.45 14.79 2.84
CA GLY A 198 20.92 16.16 3.07
C GLY A 198 19.83 17.16 3.40
N GLN A 199 18.64 17.00 2.82
CA GLN A 199 17.50 17.91 2.97
C GLN A 199 16.58 17.47 4.11
N GLU A 200 16.37 16.17 4.24
CA GLU A 200 15.49 15.52 5.23
C GLU A 200 16.30 14.56 6.14
N PRO A 201 17.09 15.09 7.07
CA PRO A 201 18.00 14.28 7.89
C PRO A 201 17.30 13.21 8.74
N VAL A 202 16.00 13.33 8.96
CA VAL A 202 15.20 12.34 9.68
C VAL A 202 15.15 11.00 8.94
N THR A 203 15.23 11.00 7.61
CA THR A 203 15.28 9.77 6.80
C THR A 203 16.59 9.01 6.98
N LEU A 204 17.72 9.72 7.08
CA LEU A 204 19.01 9.12 7.44
C LEU A 204 19.01 8.60 8.89
N GLN A 205 18.40 9.33 9.83
CA GLN A 205 18.25 8.88 11.21
C GLN A 205 17.45 7.57 11.28
N ALA A 206 16.35 7.47 10.53
CA ALA A 206 15.55 6.27 10.45
C ALA A 206 16.35 5.10 9.87
N PHE A 207 17.08 5.32 8.79
CA PHE A 207 17.96 4.33 8.17
C PHE A 207 19.00 3.78 9.15
N VAL A 208 19.69 4.66 9.87
CA VAL A 208 20.72 4.26 10.86
C VAL A 208 20.09 3.59 12.09
N SER A 209 18.95 4.09 12.59
CA SER A 209 18.26 3.50 13.74
C SER A 209 17.74 2.09 13.48
N LEU A 210 17.39 1.77 12.22
CA LEU A 210 16.86 0.47 11.83
C LEU A 210 17.92 -0.52 11.35
N LEU A 211 18.99 -0.04 10.70
CA LEU A 211 20.00 -0.88 10.04
C LEU A 211 21.41 -0.75 10.65
N GLY A 212 21.60 0.12 11.62
CA GLY A 212 22.86 0.25 12.35
C GLY A 212 23.17 -0.97 13.21
N ILE A 213 24.46 -1.16 13.52
CA ILE A 213 24.98 -2.33 14.26
C ILE A 213 24.18 -2.62 15.54
N ARG A 214 23.79 -1.58 16.27
CA ARG A 214 23.05 -1.73 17.52
C ARG A 214 21.77 -2.53 17.35
N ARG A 215 21.03 -2.34 16.25
CA ARG A 215 19.76 -3.02 15.99
C ARG A 215 19.91 -4.53 15.80
N PHE A 216 21.07 -5.00 15.43
CA PHE A 216 21.36 -6.42 15.27
C PHE A 216 21.85 -7.10 16.55
N PHE A 217 22.38 -6.32 17.51
CA PHE A 217 23.03 -6.85 18.73
C PHE A 217 22.33 -6.44 20.04
N VAL A 218 21.11 -5.90 19.97
CA VAL A 218 20.20 -5.73 21.12
C VAL A 218 19.48 -7.04 21.45
N ASP A 219 18.66 -7.03 22.50
CA ASP A 219 17.81 -8.17 22.85
C ASP A 219 16.93 -8.58 21.65
N ARG A 220 16.70 -9.88 21.50
CA ARG A 220 15.96 -10.43 20.34
C ARG A 220 14.60 -9.80 20.13
N SER A 221 13.90 -9.40 21.20
CA SER A 221 12.60 -8.73 21.15
C SER A 221 12.66 -7.31 20.57
N GLU A 222 13.85 -6.71 20.55
CA GLU A 222 14.09 -5.36 20.04
C GLU A 222 14.79 -5.34 18.67
N GLN A 223 15.22 -6.51 18.17
CA GLN A 223 15.82 -6.62 16.85
C GLN A 223 14.79 -6.34 15.75
N LEU A 224 15.24 -5.86 14.59
CA LEU A 224 14.38 -5.50 13.46
C LEU A 224 13.39 -6.60 13.06
N PRO A 225 13.76 -7.90 12.97
CA PRO A 225 12.79 -8.95 12.68
C PRO A 225 11.64 -9.04 13.68
N ALA A 226 11.91 -8.85 14.98
CA ALA A 226 10.88 -8.87 16.01
C ALA A 226 9.95 -7.64 15.93
N LEU A 227 10.48 -6.47 15.59
CA LEU A 227 9.69 -5.26 15.37
C LEU A 227 8.76 -5.44 14.16
N LEU A 228 9.23 -6.07 13.08
CA LEU A 228 8.43 -6.40 11.91
C LEU A 228 7.33 -7.41 12.26
N ASP A 229 7.65 -8.48 13.02
CA ASP A 229 6.67 -9.47 13.48
C ASP A 229 5.58 -8.84 14.39
N ASN A 230 5.99 -7.94 15.29
CA ASN A 230 5.03 -7.22 16.11
C ASN A 230 4.14 -6.29 15.28
N SER A 231 4.69 -5.70 14.23
CA SER A 231 3.92 -4.86 13.32
C SER A 231 2.90 -5.66 12.49
N LEU A 232 3.20 -6.90 12.13
CA LEU A 232 2.27 -7.81 11.47
C LEU A 232 1.03 -8.10 12.33
N LYS A 233 1.19 -8.18 13.66
CA LYS A 233 0.05 -8.41 14.57
C LYS A 233 -0.99 -7.29 14.54
N PHE A 234 -0.58 -6.08 14.13
CA PHE A 234 -1.50 -4.96 13.93
C PHE A 234 -2.23 -5.00 12.57
N GLN A 235 -1.88 -5.95 11.69
CA GLN A 235 -2.55 -6.08 10.38
C GLN A 235 -4.01 -6.51 10.51
N ASP A 236 -4.34 -7.35 11.48
CA ASP A 236 -5.74 -7.73 11.74
C ASP A 236 -6.58 -6.49 12.07
N GLU A 237 -6.04 -5.57 12.88
CA GLU A 237 -6.67 -4.28 13.18
C GLU A 237 -6.83 -3.41 11.92
N VAL A 238 -5.83 -3.45 11.02
CA VAL A 238 -5.90 -2.71 9.74
C VAL A 238 -6.99 -3.29 8.86
N THR A 239 -7.06 -4.60 8.76
CA THR A 239 -8.06 -5.31 7.94
C THR A 239 -9.48 -5.05 8.45
N ASP A 240 -9.68 -5.13 9.75
CA ASP A 240 -10.97 -4.81 10.39
C ASP A 240 -11.37 -3.35 10.17
N ALA A 241 -10.44 -2.42 10.36
CA ALA A 241 -10.70 -1.00 10.16
C ALA A 241 -10.97 -0.66 8.69
N LEU A 242 -10.27 -1.29 7.75
CA LEU A 242 -10.51 -1.13 6.32
C LEU A 242 -11.90 -1.70 5.94
N GLY A 243 -12.26 -2.86 6.47
CA GLY A 243 -13.60 -3.43 6.33
C GLY A 243 -14.69 -2.47 6.79
N GLU A 244 -14.51 -1.83 7.96
CA GLU A 244 -15.45 -0.84 8.48
C GLU A 244 -15.52 0.43 7.62
N GLN A 245 -14.38 0.92 7.08
CA GLN A 245 -14.36 2.06 6.16
C GLN A 245 -15.11 1.75 4.86
N VAL A 246 -14.87 0.58 4.27
CA VAL A 246 -15.57 0.13 3.06
C VAL A 246 -17.06 -0.04 3.32
N ARG A 247 -17.45 -0.59 4.47
CA ARG A 247 -18.85 -0.69 4.89
C ARG A 247 -19.54 0.68 4.89
N ARG A 248 -18.91 1.66 5.55
CA ARG A 248 -19.44 3.04 5.59
C ARG A 248 -19.52 3.67 4.20
N ALA A 249 -18.55 3.39 3.34
CA ALA A 249 -18.57 3.87 1.96
C ALA A 249 -19.75 3.28 1.17
N VAL A 250 -20.00 1.99 1.32
CA VAL A 250 -21.18 1.33 0.71
C VAL A 250 -22.48 1.95 1.25
N GLU A 251 -22.59 2.22 2.55
CA GLU A 251 -23.76 2.91 3.14
C GLU A 251 -23.98 4.29 2.51
N VAL A 252 -22.92 5.09 2.39
CA VAL A 252 -22.99 6.43 1.77
C VAL A 252 -23.42 6.32 0.30
N LEU A 253 -22.89 5.34 -0.44
CA LEU A 253 -23.30 5.11 -1.83
C LEU A 253 -24.77 4.70 -1.91
N ILE A 254 -25.24 3.78 -1.05
CA ILE A 254 -26.65 3.35 -1.00
C ILE A 254 -27.57 4.55 -0.70
N GLN A 255 -27.19 5.39 0.26
CA GLN A 255 -27.93 6.62 0.57
C GLN A 255 -27.98 7.60 -0.63
N ALA A 256 -26.89 7.72 -1.39
CA ALA A 256 -26.88 8.54 -2.59
C ALA A 256 -27.75 7.95 -3.70
N LEU A 257 -27.77 6.61 -3.85
CA LEU A 257 -28.65 5.91 -4.79
C LEU A 257 -30.13 6.05 -4.38
N ASP A 258 -30.45 5.94 -3.09
CA ASP A 258 -31.82 6.14 -2.60
C ASP A 258 -32.32 7.59 -2.83
N ARG A 259 -31.46 8.58 -2.60
CA ARG A 259 -31.80 9.98 -2.95
C ARG A 259 -32.08 10.15 -4.44
N ALA A 260 -31.21 9.59 -5.30
CA ALA A 260 -31.41 9.64 -6.76
C ALA A 260 -32.68 8.89 -7.21
N ASP A 261 -33.09 7.85 -6.47
CA ASP A 261 -34.36 7.13 -6.69
C ASP A 261 -35.58 7.98 -6.30
N VAL A 262 -35.49 8.73 -5.19
CA VAL A 262 -36.54 9.71 -4.79
C VAL A 262 -36.71 10.77 -5.90
N ASP A 263 -35.60 11.36 -6.37
CA ASP A 263 -35.63 12.39 -7.43
C ASP A 263 -36.23 11.88 -8.76
N ARG A 264 -36.21 10.55 -8.96
CA ARG A 264 -36.79 9.84 -10.10
C ARG A 264 -38.13 9.19 -9.81
N ASN A 265 -38.86 9.71 -8.81
CA ASN A 265 -40.16 9.20 -8.38
C ASN A 265 -40.15 7.70 -8.05
N ARG A 266 -39.11 7.20 -7.41
CA ARG A 266 -38.93 5.79 -7.03
C ARG A 266 -38.92 4.81 -8.21
N GLY A 267 -38.56 5.28 -9.41
CA GLY A 267 -38.50 4.43 -10.60
C GLY A 267 -37.11 3.87 -10.93
N LEU A 268 -36.06 4.32 -10.24
CA LEU A 268 -34.68 3.85 -10.47
C LEU A 268 -34.43 2.46 -9.85
N LEU A 269 -34.88 2.30 -8.63
CA LEU A 269 -34.69 1.07 -7.83
C LEU A 269 -35.93 0.18 -7.81
N ASP A 270 -36.89 0.40 -8.73
CA ASP A 270 -38.07 -0.43 -8.87
C ASP A 270 -37.68 -1.85 -9.30
N GLY A 271 -38.13 -2.86 -8.52
CA GLY A 271 -37.78 -4.26 -8.74
C GLY A 271 -36.33 -4.65 -8.39
N ILE A 272 -35.59 -3.75 -7.71
CA ILE A 272 -34.24 -4.06 -7.18
C ILE A 272 -34.41 -4.51 -5.72
N GLU A 273 -33.95 -5.73 -5.45
CA GLU A 273 -33.95 -6.28 -4.09
C GLU A 273 -32.86 -5.64 -3.22
N PRO A 274 -33.05 -5.49 -1.91
CA PRO A 274 -32.05 -4.94 -1.00
C PRO A 274 -30.69 -5.63 -1.08
N ALA A 275 -30.66 -6.95 -1.23
CA ALA A 275 -29.44 -7.72 -1.41
C ALA A 275 -28.70 -7.35 -2.72
N GLU A 276 -29.44 -7.16 -3.83
CA GLU A 276 -28.88 -6.73 -5.13
C GLU A 276 -28.31 -5.32 -5.02
N LEU A 277 -28.95 -4.42 -4.27
CA LEU A 277 -28.45 -3.06 -4.04
C LEU A 277 -27.13 -3.06 -3.24
N TYR A 278 -27.07 -3.89 -2.20
CA TYR A 278 -25.86 -4.05 -1.39
C TYR A 278 -24.70 -4.65 -2.22
N GLU A 279 -25.00 -5.71 -2.97
CA GLU A 279 -24.03 -6.35 -3.87
C GLU A 279 -23.48 -5.37 -4.91
N ALA A 280 -24.32 -4.48 -5.44
CA ALA A 280 -23.90 -3.42 -6.35
C ALA A 280 -22.92 -2.44 -5.69
N GLY A 281 -23.21 -2.02 -4.45
CA GLY A 281 -22.31 -1.16 -3.67
C GLY A 281 -20.95 -1.79 -3.44
N LEU A 282 -20.92 -3.04 -2.98
CA LEU A 282 -19.68 -3.81 -2.81
C LEU A 282 -18.92 -3.96 -4.14
N THR A 283 -19.65 -4.24 -5.23
CA THR A 283 -19.03 -4.39 -6.56
C THR A 283 -18.38 -3.08 -7.01
N VAL A 284 -18.95 -1.91 -6.72
CA VAL A 284 -18.32 -0.61 -7.00
C VAL A 284 -17.01 -0.48 -6.22
N MET A 285 -17.00 -0.82 -4.94
CA MET A 285 -15.77 -0.76 -4.12
C MET A 285 -14.69 -1.71 -4.67
N MET A 286 -15.07 -2.94 -5.06
CA MET A 286 -14.14 -3.90 -5.67
C MET A 286 -13.60 -3.43 -7.02
N ARG A 287 -14.42 -2.75 -7.84
CA ARG A 287 -13.96 -2.14 -9.10
C ARG A 287 -12.88 -1.07 -8.82
N ILE A 288 -13.08 -0.23 -7.81
CA ILE A 288 -12.12 0.81 -7.42
C ILE A 288 -10.82 0.16 -6.95
N VAL A 289 -10.89 -0.83 -6.06
CA VAL A 289 -9.71 -1.59 -5.58
C VAL A 289 -8.94 -2.22 -6.74
N PHE A 290 -9.66 -2.89 -7.66
CA PHE A 290 -9.04 -3.48 -8.85
C PHE A 290 -8.31 -2.43 -9.70
N LEU A 291 -8.96 -1.28 -9.96
CA LEU A 291 -8.35 -0.22 -10.77
C LEU A 291 -7.10 0.35 -10.13
N LEU A 292 -7.14 0.65 -8.83
CA LEU A 292 -5.97 1.15 -8.10
C LEU A 292 -4.83 0.13 -8.11
N SER A 293 -5.14 -1.15 -7.87
CA SER A 293 -4.15 -2.23 -7.95
C SER A 293 -3.56 -2.39 -9.36
N ALA A 294 -4.40 -2.31 -10.40
CA ALA A 294 -3.98 -2.43 -11.79
C ALA A 294 -3.15 -1.22 -12.26
N GLU A 295 -3.47 -0.02 -11.79
CA GLU A 295 -2.70 1.19 -12.04
C GLU A 295 -1.30 1.07 -11.41
N GLU A 296 -1.19 0.74 -10.13
CA GLU A 296 0.10 0.62 -9.44
C GLU A 296 0.99 -0.50 -10.01
N ARG A 297 0.39 -1.58 -10.50
CA ARG A 297 1.10 -2.71 -11.13
C ARG A 297 1.46 -2.47 -12.60
N GLY A 298 1.15 -1.29 -13.15
CA GLY A 298 1.42 -0.97 -14.55
C GLY A 298 0.61 -1.78 -15.57
N LEU A 299 -0.51 -2.38 -15.14
CA LEU A 299 -1.41 -3.15 -16.01
C LEU A 299 -2.36 -2.25 -16.82
N LEU A 300 -2.47 -0.99 -16.42
CA LEU A 300 -3.19 0.06 -17.12
C LEU A 300 -2.18 1.10 -17.62
N LEU A 301 -2.65 2.05 -18.44
CA LEU A 301 -1.79 2.97 -19.21
C LEU A 301 -1.25 4.16 -18.37
N LEU A 302 -0.84 3.95 -17.12
CA LEU A 302 -0.13 5.00 -16.37
C LEU A 302 1.15 5.39 -17.13
N GLY A 303 1.44 6.69 -17.20
CA GLY A 303 2.48 7.26 -18.08
C GLY A 303 1.93 7.77 -19.42
N ASP A 304 0.74 7.37 -19.87
CA ASP A 304 0.03 8.04 -20.97
C ASP A 304 -0.78 9.21 -20.42
N GLY A 305 -0.40 10.43 -20.79
CA GLY A 305 -1.02 11.67 -20.28
C GLY A 305 -2.54 11.79 -20.55
N ARG A 306 -3.07 11.06 -21.54
CA ARG A 306 -4.51 11.05 -21.82
C ARG A 306 -5.25 10.10 -20.89
N TYR A 307 -4.67 8.93 -20.63
CA TYR A 307 -5.19 8.01 -19.62
C TYR A 307 -5.17 8.68 -18.24
N GLU A 308 -4.05 9.23 -17.85
CA GLU A 308 -3.91 9.90 -16.55
C GLU A 308 -4.90 11.03 -16.36
N ALA A 309 -5.05 11.92 -17.34
CA ALA A 309 -5.94 13.07 -17.22
C ALA A 309 -7.43 12.70 -17.15
N ASN A 310 -7.86 11.60 -17.81
CA ASN A 310 -9.27 11.34 -18.06
C ASN A 310 -9.81 10.03 -17.47
N TYR A 311 -8.94 9.03 -17.29
CA TYR A 311 -9.33 7.67 -16.90
C TYR A 311 -8.71 7.20 -15.58
N ALA A 312 -7.50 7.65 -15.21
CA ALA A 312 -6.85 7.17 -14.02
C ALA A 312 -7.62 7.51 -12.73
N VAL A 313 -7.92 6.49 -11.93
CA VAL A 313 -8.65 6.63 -10.67
C VAL A 313 -7.80 7.34 -9.62
N SER A 314 -6.50 7.06 -9.59
CA SER A 314 -5.53 7.75 -8.73
C SER A 314 -5.48 9.25 -9.01
N THR A 315 -5.47 9.66 -10.28
CA THR A 315 -5.51 11.08 -10.67
C THR A 315 -6.86 11.72 -10.34
N LEU A 316 -7.97 11.02 -10.57
CA LEU A 316 -9.31 11.50 -10.19
C LEU A 316 -9.35 11.84 -8.71
N ARG A 317 -8.86 10.93 -7.85
CA ARG A 317 -8.79 11.15 -6.41
C ARG A 317 -7.96 12.38 -6.04
N MET A 318 -6.75 12.54 -6.61
CA MET A 318 -5.90 13.71 -6.35
C MET A 318 -6.61 15.02 -6.75
N GLN A 319 -7.28 15.05 -7.89
CA GLN A 319 -8.03 16.21 -8.34
C GLN A 319 -9.18 16.55 -7.38
N LEU A 320 -9.95 15.55 -6.94
CA LEU A 320 -11.03 15.78 -5.98
C LEU A 320 -10.50 16.29 -4.63
N ARG A 321 -9.39 15.76 -4.14
CA ARG A 321 -8.78 16.21 -2.88
C ARG A 321 -8.21 17.64 -2.92
N SER A 322 -7.92 18.16 -4.09
CA SER A 322 -7.46 19.55 -4.25
C SER A 322 -8.58 20.58 -4.17
N GLU A 323 -9.86 20.15 -4.22
CA GLU A 323 -11.03 21.02 -4.17
C GLU A 323 -11.60 21.11 -2.73
N SER A 324 -12.29 22.22 -2.43
CA SER A 324 -12.97 22.36 -1.14
C SER A 324 -14.24 21.50 -1.07
N GLU A 325 -14.67 21.10 0.14
CA GLU A 325 -15.88 20.29 0.33
C GLU A 325 -17.13 20.94 -0.29
N GLU A 326 -17.26 22.26 -0.18
CA GLU A 326 -18.40 23.01 -0.73
C GLU A 326 -18.47 22.92 -2.27
N ILE A 327 -17.32 22.88 -2.94
CA ILE A 327 -17.24 22.69 -4.41
C ILE A 327 -17.61 21.25 -4.74
N LEU A 328 -17.08 20.28 -4.00
CA LEU A 328 -17.34 18.87 -4.22
C LEU A 328 -18.82 18.52 -4.09
N GLU A 329 -19.54 19.10 -3.13
CA GLU A 329 -20.99 18.90 -2.94
C GLU A 329 -21.85 19.45 -4.09
N ARG A 330 -21.32 20.43 -4.83
CA ARG A 330 -22.04 21.09 -5.93
C ARG A 330 -21.68 20.57 -7.32
N ARG A 331 -20.79 19.60 -7.41
CA ARG A 331 -20.33 18.98 -8.67
C ARG A 331 -20.69 17.51 -8.71
N TRP A 332 -20.99 16.98 -9.91
CA TRP A 332 -21.47 15.60 -10.12
C TRP A 332 -20.75 14.88 -11.26
N ASP A 333 -19.62 15.38 -11.73
CA ASP A 333 -18.90 14.84 -12.88
C ASP A 333 -18.04 13.61 -12.52
N ALA A 334 -17.60 13.47 -11.26
CA ALA A 334 -16.72 12.38 -10.82
C ALA A 334 -17.39 11.01 -10.96
N TRP A 335 -18.68 10.88 -10.64
CA TRP A 335 -19.41 9.63 -10.82
C TRP A 335 -19.43 9.18 -12.28
N SER A 336 -19.71 10.12 -13.21
CA SER A 336 -19.71 9.83 -14.65
C SER A 336 -18.34 9.42 -15.15
N ARG A 337 -17.25 10.01 -14.63
CA ARG A 337 -15.87 9.61 -14.95
C ARG A 337 -15.59 8.20 -14.46
N LEU A 338 -15.99 7.85 -13.23
CA LEU A 338 -15.82 6.52 -12.66
C LEU A 338 -16.57 5.45 -13.49
N LEU A 339 -17.81 5.75 -13.92
CA LEU A 339 -18.56 4.86 -14.81
C LEU A 339 -17.88 4.70 -16.18
N SER A 340 -17.29 5.77 -16.69
CA SER A 340 -16.59 5.74 -17.99
C SER A 340 -15.37 4.83 -17.96
N ILE A 341 -14.56 4.86 -16.86
CA ILE A 341 -13.43 3.93 -16.73
C ILE A 341 -13.92 2.50 -16.56
N PHE A 342 -15.01 2.23 -15.82
CA PHE A 342 -15.57 0.89 -15.71
C PHE A 342 -15.96 0.33 -17.06
N ARG A 343 -16.60 1.13 -17.92
CA ARG A 343 -16.94 0.74 -19.29
C ARG A 343 -15.72 0.57 -20.17
N ALA A 344 -14.70 1.43 -20.03
CA ALA A 344 -13.45 1.36 -20.77
C ALA A 344 -12.69 0.06 -20.47
N VAL A 345 -12.65 -0.34 -19.20
CA VAL A 345 -12.03 -1.61 -18.79
C VAL A 345 -12.81 -2.81 -19.29
N TYR A 346 -14.15 -2.76 -19.25
CA TYR A 346 -14.99 -3.86 -19.73
C TYR A 346 -14.95 -4.04 -21.24
N GLY A 347 -15.19 -2.97 -21.98
CA GLY A 347 -15.38 -2.98 -23.43
C GLY A 347 -14.16 -2.62 -24.26
N GLY A 348 -13.09 -2.17 -23.61
CA GLY A 348 -11.91 -1.62 -24.26
C GLY A 348 -12.12 -0.21 -24.81
N VAL A 349 -11.03 0.44 -25.20
CA VAL A 349 -11.00 1.69 -25.93
C VAL A 349 -10.09 1.50 -27.13
N ASP A 350 -10.61 1.70 -28.34
CA ASP A 350 -9.84 1.68 -29.58
C ASP A 350 -9.95 3.07 -30.24
N HIS A 351 -8.93 3.90 -30.02
CA HIS A 351 -8.81 5.22 -30.57
C HIS A 351 -7.38 5.43 -31.07
N GLU A 352 -7.19 6.22 -32.13
CA GLU A 352 -5.85 6.50 -32.71
C GLU A 352 -4.81 6.91 -31.65
N ALA A 353 -5.27 7.60 -30.63
CA ALA A 353 -4.44 8.22 -29.61
C ALA A 353 -4.34 7.45 -28.29
N MET A 354 -5.17 6.41 -28.06
CA MET A 354 -5.16 5.62 -26.84
C MET A 354 -5.84 4.27 -27.11
N ARG A 355 -5.16 3.18 -26.77
CA ARG A 355 -5.72 1.83 -26.90
C ARG A 355 -5.67 1.15 -25.54
N LEU A 356 -6.85 0.79 -25.04
CA LEU A 356 -7.01 -0.01 -23.84
C LEU A 356 -7.68 -1.34 -24.25
N PRO A 357 -7.07 -2.49 -23.98
CA PRO A 357 -7.68 -3.77 -24.30
C PRO A 357 -8.94 -3.99 -23.47
N ALA A 358 -9.95 -4.64 -24.04
CA ALA A 358 -11.13 -5.06 -23.30
C ALA A 358 -10.76 -6.21 -22.35
N LEU A 359 -10.91 -6.00 -21.05
CA LEU A 359 -10.68 -7.05 -20.06
C LEU A 359 -11.92 -7.93 -19.86
N GLY A 360 -13.12 -7.40 -20.15
CA GLY A 360 -14.37 -8.13 -19.93
C GLY A 360 -14.61 -8.51 -18.48
N GLY A 361 -15.22 -9.67 -18.27
CA GLY A 361 -15.44 -10.24 -16.95
C GLY A 361 -16.66 -9.69 -16.21
N SER A 362 -17.19 -10.47 -15.26
CA SER A 362 -18.42 -10.13 -14.52
C SER A 362 -18.27 -8.93 -13.59
N LEU A 363 -17.04 -8.65 -13.13
CA LEU A 363 -16.79 -7.53 -12.20
C LEU A 363 -17.16 -6.19 -12.83
N PHE A 364 -16.75 -5.93 -14.08
CA PHE A 364 -16.98 -4.65 -14.75
C PHE A 364 -18.20 -4.65 -15.67
N ASP A 365 -18.95 -5.75 -15.76
CA ASP A 365 -20.14 -5.82 -16.62
C ASP A 365 -21.12 -4.70 -16.28
N PRO A 366 -21.39 -3.76 -17.22
CA PRO A 366 -22.31 -2.64 -16.98
C PRO A 366 -23.78 -3.08 -16.96
N ASP A 367 -24.09 -4.29 -17.46
CA ASP A 367 -25.46 -4.82 -17.47
C ASP A 367 -25.79 -5.62 -16.21
N ARG A 368 -24.80 -5.88 -15.34
CA ARG A 368 -25.03 -6.54 -14.05
C ARG A 368 -25.86 -5.66 -13.10
N PHE A 369 -25.54 -4.35 -13.04
CA PHE A 369 -26.23 -3.37 -12.19
C PHE A 369 -26.53 -2.10 -12.98
N PRO A 370 -27.46 -2.16 -13.95
CA PRO A 370 -27.74 -1.04 -14.87
C PRO A 370 -28.21 0.23 -14.17
N PHE A 371 -28.81 0.12 -12.97
CA PHE A 371 -29.26 1.27 -12.20
C PHE A 371 -28.10 2.16 -11.71
N LEU A 372 -26.87 1.64 -11.58
CA LEU A 372 -25.69 2.47 -11.28
C LEU A 372 -25.42 3.53 -12.37
N GLU A 373 -25.81 3.24 -13.59
CA GLU A 373 -25.73 4.14 -14.75
C GLU A 373 -27.07 4.88 -15.04
N GLY A 374 -28.04 4.75 -14.14
CA GLY A 374 -29.38 5.33 -14.32
C GLY A 374 -30.22 4.60 -15.37
N ARG A 375 -29.87 3.41 -15.78
CA ARG A 375 -30.61 2.55 -16.71
C ARG A 375 -31.58 1.63 -15.95
N LYS A 376 -32.65 1.23 -16.62
CA LYS A 376 -33.62 0.30 -16.06
C LYS A 376 -33.09 -1.14 -16.00
N LYS A 377 -33.60 -1.93 -15.07
CA LYS A 377 -33.31 -3.38 -14.97
C LYS A 377 -33.63 -4.08 -16.30
N GLY A 378 -32.69 -4.92 -16.76
CA GLY A 378 -32.81 -5.65 -18.04
C GLY A 378 -32.42 -4.84 -19.29
N SER A 379 -32.00 -3.58 -19.18
CA SER A 379 -31.45 -2.81 -20.27
C SER A 379 -30.04 -3.27 -20.63
N ARG A 380 -29.60 -2.95 -21.87
CA ARG A 380 -28.27 -3.32 -22.40
C ARG A 380 -27.43 -2.08 -22.68
N TRP A 381 -26.22 -2.04 -22.17
CA TRP A 381 -25.32 -0.87 -22.24
C TRP A 381 -24.95 -0.43 -23.66
N LYS A 382 -24.96 -1.36 -24.63
CA LYS A 382 -24.70 -1.04 -26.05
C LYS A 382 -25.89 -0.41 -26.78
N ILE A 383 -27.08 -0.54 -26.23
CA ILE A 383 -28.33 -0.14 -26.88
C ILE A 383 -28.98 1.02 -26.12
N ASP A 384 -29.06 0.88 -24.80
CA ASP A 384 -29.75 1.82 -23.96
C ASP A 384 -28.75 2.87 -23.41
N PRO A 385 -29.00 4.18 -23.61
CA PRO A 385 -28.09 5.21 -23.16
C PRO A 385 -28.03 5.26 -21.64
N ALA A 386 -26.84 5.49 -21.11
CA ALA A 386 -26.66 5.80 -19.69
C ALA A 386 -27.28 7.16 -19.38
N MET A 387 -27.88 7.27 -18.19
CA MET A 387 -28.36 8.52 -17.60
C MET A 387 -27.70 8.69 -16.23
N PRO A 388 -26.42 9.14 -16.19
CA PRO A 388 -25.65 9.18 -14.94
C PRO A 388 -26.42 9.83 -13.80
N LEU A 389 -26.26 9.26 -12.61
CA LEU A 389 -26.95 9.73 -11.42
C LEU A 389 -26.28 10.98 -10.87
N PRO A 390 -27.03 11.89 -10.22
CA PRO A 390 -26.48 13.07 -9.58
C PRO A 390 -25.81 12.71 -8.23
N ILE A 391 -24.81 11.83 -8.28
CA ILE A 391 -23.98 11.52 -7.12
C ILE A 391 -22.88 12.58 -7.06
N ASP A 392 -22.83 13.33 -5.95
CA ASP A 392 -21.89 14.43 -5.78
C ASP A 392 -20.43 13.95 -5.70
N ASN A 393 -19.51 14.85 -6.06
CA ASN A 393 -18.07 14.56 -6.07
C ASN A 393 -17.52 14.26 -4.67
N ARG A 394 -18.13 14.79 -3.61
CA ARG A 394 -17.77 14.47 -2.22
C ARG A 394 -18.03 13.01 -1.89
N THR A 395 -19.19 12.50 -2.29
CA THR A 395 -19.52 11.07 -2.18
C THR A 395 -18.48 10.22 -2.91
N VAL A 396 -18.14 10.56 -4.16
CA VAL A 396 -17.14 9.82 -4.93
C VAL A 396 -15.75 9.86 -4.26
N LEU A 397 -15.32 11.03 -3.77
CA LEU A 397 -14.07 11.15 -3.03
C LEU A 397 -14.07 10.26 -1.78
N TYR A 398 -15.18 10.21 -1.06
CA TYR A 398 -15.32 9.35 0.11
C TYR A 398 -15.18 7.86 -0.24
N LEU A 399 -15.76 7.40 -1.37
CA LEU A 399 -15.57 6.03 -1.85
C LEU A 399 -14.11 5.73 -2.16
N LEU A 400 -13.41 6.65 -2.83
CA LEU A 400 -11.99 6.50 -3.20
C LEU A 400 -11.10 6.49 -1.95
N ASP A 401 -11.34 7.40 -1.01
CA ASP A 401 -10.57 7.49 0.23
C ASP A 401 -10.80 6.28 1.14
N ALA A 402 -12.00 5.72 1.17
CA ALA A 402 -12.33 4.55 1.99
C ALA A 402 -11.51 3.30 1.65
N VAL A 403 -11.01 3.18 0.43
CA VAL A 403 -10.16 2.06 0.01
C VAL A 403 -8.68 2.43 -0.08
N GLN A 404 -8.34 3.71 -0.12
CA GLN A 404 -6.95 4.14 -0.36
C GLN A 404 -6.32 4.87 0.84
N LEU A 405 -7.10 5.23 1.87
CA LEU A 405 -6.57 5.87 3.06
C LEU A 405 -6.75 4.97 4.29
N PHE A 406 -5.66 4.75 5.00
CA PHE A 406 -5.70 4.14 6.32
C PHE A 406 -4.94 5.01 7.32
N GLN A 407 -5.60 5.43 8.40
CA GLN A 407 -5.03 6.32 9.43
C GLN A 407 -4.32 7.57 8.86
N GLY A 408 -4.88 8.15 7.78
CA GLY A 408 -4.32 9.33 7.13
C GLY A 408 -3.18 9.06 6.14
N ARG A 409 -2.79 7.79 5.93
CA ARG A 409 -1.76 7.36 4.97
C ARG A 409 -2.40 6.75 3.74
N THR A 410 -1.76 6.95 2.58
CA THR A 410 -2.17 6.28 1.35
C THR A 410 -1.69 4.82 1.40
N LEU A 411 -2.62 3.88 1.21
CA LEU A 411 -2.32 2.47 1.04
C LEU A 411 -1.73 2.25 -0.34
N SER A 412 -0.65 1.47 -0.42
CA SER A 412 -0.12 0.95 -1.68
C SER A 412 -0.70 -0.44 -1.97
N TYR A 413 -1.29 -0.61 -3.13
CA TYR A 413 -1.82 -1.90 -3.60
C TYR A 413 -0.75 -2.83 -4.16
N LEU A 414 0.47 -2.34 -4.41
CA LEU A 414 1.63 -3.22 -4.63
C LEU A 414 1.96 -4.03 -3.38
N ALA A 415 1.69 -3.42 -2.22
CA ALA A 415 2.01 -3.95 -0.92
C ALA A 415 0.93 -4.88 -0.34
N LEU A 416 -0.32 -4.74 -0.77
CA LEU A 416 -1.42 -5.58 -0.32
C LEU A 416 -1.44 -6.88 -1.10
N ASP A 417 -1.44 -7.99 -0.38
CA ASP A 417 -1.66 -9.29 -0.98
C ASP A 417 -3.14 -9.43 -1.41
N ILE A 418 -3.35 -10.23 -2.46
CA ILE A 418 -4.70 -10.55 -2.97
C ILE A 418 -5.56 -11.19 -1.86
N GLU A 419 -4.94 -11.96 -0.97
CA GLU A 419 -5.63 -12.56 0.18
C GLU A 419 -6.17 -11.51 1.15
N GLN A 420 -5.43 -10.45 1.44
CA GLN A 420 -5.87 -9.36 2.32
C GLN A 420 -7.06 -8.61 1.74
N ILE A 421 -7.05 -8.36 0.42
CA ILE A 421 -8.20 -7.81 -0.30
C ILE A 421 -9.39 -8.76 -0.21
N GLY A 422 -9.13 -10.08 -0.30
CA GLY A 422 -10.14 -11.12 -0.13
C GLY A 422 -10.80 -11.09 1.25
N TYR A 423 -10.04 -10.99 2.32
CA TYR A 423 -10.56 -10.93 3.70
C TYR A 423 -11.45 -9.70 3.95
N VAL A 424 -11.05 -8.52 3.44
CA VAL A 424 -11.90 -7.32 3.52
C VAL A 424 -13.24 -7.57 2.82
N TYR A 425 -13.22 -8.23 1.67
CA TYR A 425 -14.43 -8.54 0.91
C TYR A 425 -15.30 -9.60 1.63
N GLU A 426 -14.72 -10.68 2.15
CA GLU A 426 -15.44 -11.74 2.86
C GLU A 426 -16.17 -11.21 4.09
N GLY A 427 -15.52 -10.37 4.91
CA GLY A 427 -16.14 -9.75 6.08
C GLY A 427 -17.33 -8.85 5.74
N LEU A 428 -17.42 -8.36 4.50
CA LEU A 428 -18.53 -7.54 4.03
C LEU A 428 -19.68 -8.38 3.45
N LEU A 429 -19.42 -9.59 2.94
CA LEU A 429 -20.45 -10.46 2.37
C LEU A 429 -21.46 -10.99 3.42
N GLU A 430 -21.09 -11.04 4.68
CA GLU A 430 -21.96 -11.50 5.77
C GLU A 430 -23.05 -10.48 6.16
N ARG A 431 -22.98 -9.25 5.61
CA ARG A 431 -23.92 -8.18 5.94
C ARG A 431 -25.03 -8.07 4.90
N THR A 432 -26.15 -7.51 5.32
CA THR A 432 -27.33 -7.33 4.48
C THR A 432 -27.90 -5.92 4.65
N VAL A 433 -28.62 -5.46 3.65
CA VAL A 433 -29.35 -4.19 3.67
C VAL A 433 -30.83 -4.48 3.86
N VAL A 434 -31.49 -3.71 4.70
CA VAL A 434 -32.92 -3.81 4.95
C VAL A 434 -33.57 -2.46 4.60
N ARG A 435 -34.67 -2.50 3.87
CA ARG A 435 -35.47 -1.31 3.60
C ARG A 435 -36.46 -1.11 4.75
N THR A 436 -36.31 -0.01 5.50
CA THR A 436 -37.23 0.37 6.57
C THR A 436 -38.29 1.33 6.04
N LYS A 437 -39.49 1.29 6.64
CA LYS A 437 -40.60 2.21 6.28
C LYS A 437 -40.57 3.50 7.09
N GLU A 438 -39.87 3.48 8.19
CA GLU A 438 -39.79 4.56 9.17
C GLU A 438 -38.35 4.66 9.73
N PRO A 439 -37.98 5.77 10.35
CA PRO A 439 -36.64 5.90 10.97
C PRO A 439 -36.42 4.78 11.97
N THR A 440 -35.34 4.01 11.74
CA THR A 440 -35.00 2.79 12.47
C THR A 440 -33.55 2.89 12.91
N LEU A 441 -33.27 2.49 14.15
CA LEU A 441 -31.91 2.38 14.68
C LEU A 441 -31.42 0.94 14.56
N ASP A 442 -30.17 0.79 14.15
CA ASP A 442 -29.43 -0.46 14.23
C ASP A 442 -28.72 -0.47 15.58
N LEU A 443 -29.13 -1.37 16.46
CA LEU A 443 -28.57 -1.47 17.80
C LEU A 443 -27.38 -2.42 17.78
N ASP A 444 -26.34 -2.09 18.54
CA ASP A 444 -25.20 -2.98 18.77
C ASP A 444 -25.66 -4.13 19.70
N ALA A 445 -26.23 -5.15 19.09
CA ALA A 445 -26.89 -6.24 19.78
C ALA A 445 -25.96 -7.46 19.92
N THR A 446 -26.12 -8.20 21.01
CA THR A 446 -25.38 -9.46 21.22
C THR A 446 -25.72 -10.48 20.13
N LYS A 447 -24.81 -11.42 19.84
CA LYS A 447 -24.93 -12.48 18.81
C LYS A 447 -26.28 -13.29 18.90
N ASN A 448 -27.00 -13.17 19.98
CA ASN A 448 -28.28 -13.89 20.21
C ASN A 448 -29.54 -13.02 19.99
N ALA A 449 -29.36 -11.73 19.64
CA ALA A 449 -30.50 -10.86 19.37
C ALA A 449 -31.19 -11.26 18.06
N LYS A 450 -32.49 -11.49 18.11
CA LYS A 450 -33.28 -11.93 16.96
C LYS A 450 -33.54 -10.79 15.95
N ASN A 451 -33.54 -9.56 16.43
CA ASN A 451 -33.76 -8.37 15.60
C ASN A 451 -33.03 -7.18 16.21
N PRO A 452 -31.90 -6.73 15.60
CA PRO A 452 -31.15 -5.56 16.08
C PRO A 452 -31.79 -4.23 15.65
N TRP A 453 -32.77 -4.24 14.76
CA TRP A 453 -33.37 -3.03 14.22
C TRP A 453 -34.65 -2.67 14.99
N VAL A 454 -34.66 -1.47 15.56
CA VAL A 454 -35.79 -0.95 16.32
C VAL A 454 -36.20 0.41 15.75
N SER A 455 -37.48 0.58 15.44
CA SER A 455 -37.99 1.86 14.96
C SER A 455 -37.99 2.90 16.08
N LEU A 456 -37.87 4.18 15.71
CA LEU A 456 -37.95 5.28 16.69
C LEU A 456 -39.31 5.28 17.40
N ALA A 457 -40.38 4.90 16.71
CA ALA A 457 -41.70 4.79 17.31
C ALA A 457 -41.74 3.71 18.40
N GLU A 458 -41.14 2.53 18.17
CA GLU A 458 -41.03 1.46 19.20
C GLU A 458 -40.18 1.91 20.39
N LEU A 459 -39.10 2.66 20.15
CA LEU A 459 -38.25 3.23 21.22
C LEU A 459 -39.02 4.25 22.06
N ASP A 460 -39.78 5.14 21.41
CA ASP A 460 -40.60 6.13 22.11
C ASP A 460 -41.70 5.45 22.94
N ASP A 461 -42.32 4.42 22.41
CA ASP A 461 -43.34 3.61 23.14
C ASP A 461 -42.67 2.86 24.32
N ALA A 462 -41.49 2.31 24.16
CA ALA A 462 -40.75 1.66 25.23
C ALA A 462 -40.32 2.68 26.31
N ALA A 463 -39.88 3.85 25.92
CA ALA A 463 -39.55 4.94 26.82
C ALA A 463 -40.73 5.43 27.62
N ALA A 464 -41.92 5.50 27.01
CA ALA A 464 -43.17 5.84 27.69
C ALA A 464 -43.61 4.79 28.74
N LYS A 465 -43.22 3.53 28.54
CA LYS A 465 -43.49 2.42 29.50
C LYS A 465 -42.46 2.34 30.64
N GLY A 466 -41.37 3.09 30.53
CA GLY A 466 -40.35 3.27 31.55
C GLY A 466 -39.05 2.48 31.30
N ARG A 467 -38.05 2.73 32.16
CA ARG A 467 -36.68 2.25 32.00
C ARG A 467 -36.54 0.73 31.81
N ARG A 468 -37.42 -0.05 32.46
CA ARG A 468 -37.37 -1.51 32.39
C ARG A 468 -37.75 -2.05 30.99
N ALA A 469 -38.64 -1.35 30.29
CA ALA A 469 -39.04 -1.70 28.93
C ALA A 469 -37.97 -1.29 27.85
N LEU A 470 -37.05 -0.40 28.22
CA LEU A 470 -35.89 -0.06 27.37
C LEU A 470 -34.71 -0.99 27.60
N GLU A 471 -34.67 -1.70 28.72
CA GLU A 471 -33.63 -2.68 29.08
C GLU A 471 -33.97 -4.10 28.59
N GLU A 472 -35.22 -4.39 28.24
CA GLU A 472 -35.70 -5.62 27.62
C GLU A 472 -35.63 -5.55 26.09
#